data_96eb645e47f72e4648bd49a3e9e9576c
#
_entry.id   96eb645e47f72e4648bd49a3e9e9576c
#
_cell.length_a   1.000
_cell.length_b   1.000
_cell.length_c   1.000
_cell.angle_alpha   90.00
_cell.angle_beta   90.00
_cell.angle_gamma   90.00
#
_symmetry.space_group_name_H-M   'P 1'
#
loop_
_entity.id
_entity.type
_entity.pdbx_description
1 polymer ?
#
loop_
_entity_poly.entity_id
_entity_poly.type
_entity_poly.pdbx_seq_one_letter_code
_entity_poly.pdbx_strand_id
1 'polypeptide(L)'
;MTSRINRIRPTIAITSGEPAGIGPDLCALLAKESFDANLVILGDRNLIASRAADHGIDFVGLNIEHVAAATVSVAGVLNVANAPYVLTLLDRAIAGCVSHEFDAVVTAPVQKSVINDAGFAFSGHTEYFADKTQTERVVMLLVGGKPMLRVALATTHLALKNVVAAITIESLTATLRILHQELHTKFGFAQPRILVSGLNPHAGESGHLGREEIEIISPVVEALKREGMALVGPLPADTLFTPKNLEHAEAVLAMYHDQGLAVLKYASFGEGVNITLGLPMIRTSVDHGTALDLAGKAGIETGSMRAAIELAIDLARNQMLAR
;
A
#
# COMPACT_ATOMS: atom_id res chain seq x y z
N MET A 1 -22.09 16.91 -15.08
CA MET A 1 -21.65 16.01 -14.01
C MET A 1 -20.32 16.44 -13.36
N THR A 2 -19.48 17.22 -14.02
CA THR A 2 -18.16 17.72 -13.54
C THR A 2 -18.20 18.68 -12.34
N SER A 3 -19.33 19.32 -12.03
CA SER A 3 -19.38 20.35 -10.95
C SER A 3 -19.63 19.83 -9.54
N ARG A 4 -20.04 18.56 -9.36
CA ARG A 4 -20.23 17.94 -8.03
C ARG A 4 -18.96 17.30 -7.48
N ILE A 5 -18.08 16.80 -8.34
CA ILE A 5 -16.85 16.07 -7.96
C ILE A 5 -15.86 16.99 -7.20
N ASN A 6 -15.82 18.27 -7.54
CA ASN A 6 -14.92 19.26 -6.92
C ASN A 6 -15.33 19.73 -5.51
N ARG A 7 -16.34 19.13 -4.86
CA ARG A 7 -16.79 19.55 -3.52
C ARG A 7 -16.55 18.53 -2.41
N ILE A 8 -16.13 17.33 -2.74
CA ILE A 8 -15.90 16.27 -1.74
C ILE A 8 -14.43 16.31 -1.32
N ARG A 9 -14.17 16.83 -0.14
CA ARG A 9 -12.84 16.83 0.47
C ARG A 9 -12.77 15.69 1.48
N PRO A 10 -12.15 14.56 1.13
CA PRO A 10 -12.01 13.44 2.06
C PRO A 10 -11.10 13.81 3.23
N THR A 11 -11.31 13.14 4.36
CA THR A 11 -10.44 13.26 5.54
C THR A 11 -9.48 12.09 5.57
N ILE A 12 -8.18 12.38 5.46
CA ILE A 12 -7.11 11.38 5.37
C ILE A 12 -6.28 11.40 6.65
N ALA A 13 -6.26 10.29 7.38
CA ALA A 13 -5.36 10.12 8.51
C ALA A 13 -3.94 9.77 8.01
N ILE A 14 -2.92 10.33 8.65
CA ILE A 14 -1.51 10.04 8.34
C ILE A 14 -0.83 9.64 9.65
N THR A 15 -0.35 8.39 9.76
CA THR A 15 0.42 7.98 10.93
C THR A 15 1.88 8.39 10.76
N SER A 16 2.47 9.01 11.77
CA SER A 16 3.88 9.44 11.72
C SER A 16 4.89 8.31 11.82
N GLY A 17 4.46 7.08 12.13
CA GLY A 17 5.29 5.88 12.13
C GLY A 17 6.35 5.82 13.24
N GLU A 18 7.53 5.28 12.90
CA GLU A 18 8.67 5.17 13.82
C GLU A 18 9.20 6.56 14.20
N PRO A 19 9.18 6.92 15.49
CA PRO A 19 9.57 8.27 15.91
C PRO A 19 11.05 8.60 15.70
N ALA A 20 11.92 7.57 15.67
CA ALA A 20 13.36 7.74 15.40
C ALA A 20 13.67 7.81 13.88
N GLY A 21 12.72 7.45 13.02
CA GLY A 21 12.86 7.44 11.57
C GLY A 21 12.46 8.75 10.90
N ILE A 22 12.33 8.70 9.56
CA ILE A 22 11.95 9.87 8.73
C ILE A 22 10.44 10.16 8.72
N GLY A 23 9.61 9.30 9.32
CA GLY A 23 8.15 9.49 9.32
C GLY A 23 7.71 10.85 9.89
N PRO A 24 8.20 11.27 11.07
CA PRO A 24 7.94 12.62 11.61
C PRO A 24 8.45 13.75 10.71
N ASP A 25 9.59 13.56 10.02
CA ASP A 25 10.14 14.53 9.05
C ASP A 25 9.20 14.66 7.84
N LEU A 26 8.75 13.53 7.30
CA LEU A 26 7.77 13.51 6.20
C LEU A 26 6.49 14.25 6.58
N CYS A 27 5.97 14.01 7.80
CA CYS A 27 4.80 14.72 8.31
C CYS A 27 5.04 16.25 8.43
N ALA A 28 6.20 16.66 8.90
CA ALA A 28 6.57 18.08 8.98
C ALA A 28 6.66 18.73 7.60
N LEU A 29 7.26 18.02 6.63
CA LEU A 29 7.43 18.49 5.25
C LEU A 29 6.08 18.69 4.51
N LEU A 30 4.99 18.04 4.94
CA LEU A 30 3.64 18.27 4.39
C LEU A 30 3.16 19.72 4.59
N ALA A 31 3.74 20.49 5.51
CA ALA A 31 3.44 21.91 5.65
C ALA A 31 3.75 22.72 4.37
N LYS A 32 4.62 22.22 3.50
CA LYS A 32 4.97 22.84 2.20
C LYS A 32 4.09 22.39 1.05
N GLU A 33 3.17 21.45 1.30
CA GLU A 33 2.36 20.79 0.30
C GLU A 33 0.90 21.25 0.40
N SER A 34 0.16 21.08 -0.69
CA SER A 34 -1.26 21.39 -0.75
C SER A 34 -2.02 20.21 -1.33
N PHE A 35 -3.02 19.73 -0.60
CA PHE A 35 -3.86 18.62 -1.02
C PHE A 35 -5.33 19.03 -0.99
N ASP A 36 -6.12 18.53 -1.93
CA ASP A 36 -7.56 18.74 -1.94
C ASP A 36 -8.26 17.72 -1.01
N ALA A 37 -7.86 17.72 0.25
CA ALA A 37 -8.32 16.85 1.33
C ALA A 37 -8.13 17.53 2.68
N ASN A 38 -8.76 17.00 3.73
CA ASN A 38 -8.48 17.32 5.10
C ASN A 38 -7.45 16.29 5.62
N LEU A 39 -6.22 16.72 5.87
CA LEU A 39 -5.20 15.85 6.42
C LEU A 39 -5.23 15.91 7.95
N VAL A 40 -5.20 14.75 8.62
CA VAL A 40 -5.09 14.61 10.07
C VAL A 40 -3.84 13.78 10.37
N ILE A 41 -2.80 14.43 10.88
CA ILE A 41 -1.56 13.74 11.24
C ILE A 41 -1.71 13.16 12.64
N LEU A 42 -1.59 11.84 12.76
CA LEU A 42 -1.55 11.14 14.05
C LEU A 42 -0.09 11.04 14.48
N GLY A 43 0.28 11.72 15.56
CA GLY A 43 1.67 11.74 16.00
C GLY A 43 1.96 12.64 17.20
N ASP A 44 3.20 12.57 17.68
CA ASP A 44 3.65 13.46 18.74
C ASP A 44 3.92 14.86 18.17
N ARG A 45 3.11 15.84 18.58
CA ARG A 45 3.20 17.23 18.12
C ARG A 45 4.57 17.83 18.38
N ASN A 46 5.17 17.55 19.54
CA ASN A 46 6.47 18.13 19.90
C ASN A 46 7.59 17.54 19.05
N LEU A 47 7.53 16.23 18.77
CA LEU A 47 8.47 15.57 17.87
C LEU A 47 8.36 16.13 16.45
N ILE A 48 7.14 16.26 15.90
CA ILE A 48 6.92 16.79 14.56
C ILE A 48 7.37 18.27 14.49
N ALA A 49 7.12 19.06 15.54
CA ALA A 49 7.59 20.43 15.62
C ALA A 49 9.13 20.54 15.65
N SER A 50 9.80 19.64 16.39
CA SER A 50 11.27 19.57 16.41
C SER A 50 11.81 19.26 15.01
N ARG A 51 11.22 18.27 14.30
CA ARG A 51 11.61 17.93 12.92
C ARG A 51 11.34 19.08 11.95
N ALA A 52 10.23 19.80 12.11
CA ALA A 52 9.94 21.00 11.32
C ALA A 52 11.03 22.06 11.51
N ALA A 53 11.48 22.27 12.74
CA ALA A 53 12.58 23.19 13.04
C ALA A 53 13.90 22.76 12.39
N ASP A 54 14.24 21.45 12.42
CA ASP A 54 15.43 20.89 11.77
C ASP A 54 15.43 21.18 10.25
N HIS A 55 14.24 21.24 9.63
CA HIS A 55 14.05 21.54 8.21
C HIS A 55 13.79 23.04 7.92
N GLY A 56 13.82 23.91 8.93
CA GLY A 56 13.50 25.34 8.77
C GLY A 56 12.07 25.59 8.29
N ILE A 57 11.11 24.75 8.74
CA ILE A 57 9.71 24.83 8.35
C ILE A 57 8.88 25.43 9.47
N ASP A 58 8.04 26.40 9.14
CA ASP A 58 6.94 26.78 10.00
C ASP A 58 5.81 25.75 9.87
N PHE A 59 5.55 24.98 10.92
CA PHE A 59 4.54 23.94 10.93
C PHE A 59 3.13 24.43 11.31
N VAL A 60 2.95 25.73 11.40
CA VAL A 60 1.64 26.36 11.59
C VAL A 60 0.71 25.96 10.45
N GLY A 61 -0.44 25.39 10.79
CA GLY A 61 -1.45 24.93 9.81
C GLY A 61 -1.52 23.41 9.63
N LEU A 62 -0.57 22.64 10.14
CA LEU A 62 -0.72 21.19 10.21
C LEU A 62 -1.76 20.80 11.26
N ASN A 63 -2.77 20.04 10.85
CA ASN A 63 -3.73 19.45 11.77
C ASN A 63 -3.15 18.18 12.38
N ILE A 64 -2.67 18.26 13.62
CA ILE A 64 -2.04 17.17 14.35
C ILE A 64 -2.94 16.74 15.49
N GLU A 65 -3.45 15.52 15.43
CA GLU A 65 -4.00 14.82 16.58
C GLU A 65 -2.84 14.26 17.40
N HIS A 66 -2.64 14.84 18.58
CA HIS A 66 -1.49 14.54 19.41
C HIS A 66 -1.62 13.20 20.11
N VAL A 67 -0.66 12.32 19.84
CA VAL A 67 -0.40 11.10 20.62
C VAL A 67 1.03 11.24 21.17
N ALA A 68 1.18 11.23 22.49
CA ALA A 68 2.47 11.43 23.11
C ALA A 68 3.38 10.21 22.96
N ALA A 69 4.63 10.40 22.54
CA ALA A 69 5.67 9.38 22.63
C ALA A 69 5.98 9.07 24.11
N ALA A 70 6.27 7.80 24.41
CA ALA A 70 6.56 7.39 25.79
C ALA A 70 7.87 8.01 26.33
N THR A 71 8.82 8.23 25.45
CA THR A 71 10.11 8.87 25.76
C THR A 71 10.52 9.81 24.63
N VAL A 72 11.36 10.78 24.92
CA VAL A 72 11.95 11.67 23.91
C VAL A 72 12.64 10.83 22.84
N SER A 73 12.27 11.07 21.59
CA SER A 73 12.89 10.39 20.45
C SER A 73 14.10 11.19 19.93
N VAL A 74 15.18 10.48 19.69
CA VAL A 74 16.38 11.02 19.05
C VAL A 74 16.43 10.48 17.62
N ALA A 75 16.63 11.36 16.65
CA ALA A 75 16.73 10.99 15.24
C ALA A 75 17.78 9.91 15.00
N GLY A 76 17.41 8.85 14.30
CA GLY A 76 18.29 7.73 14.00
C GLY A 76 18.55 6.76 15.16
N VAL A 77 18.06 7.02 16.37
CA VAL A 77 18.32 6.19 17.55
C VAL A 77 17.03 5.50 18.02
N LEU A 78 16.93 4.22 17.72
CA LEU A 78 15.76 3.40 18.08
C LEU A 78 15.61 3.26 19.59
N ASN A 79 14.38 3.32 20.09
CA ASN A 79 14.07 3.11 21.50
C ASN A 79 12.81 2.25 21.65
N VAL A 80 12.98 1.07 22.23
CA VAL A 80 11.93 0.07 22.47
C VAL A 80 10.76 0.64 23.28
N ALA A 81 11.02 1.61 24.19
CA ALA A 81 9.97 2.26 24.99
C ALA A 81 8.92 3.00 24.14
N ASN A 82 9.23 3.37 22.89
CA ASN A 82 8.31 4.03 21.98
C ASN A 82 7.47 3.06 21.12
N ALA A 83 7.66 1.75 21.23
CA ALA A 83 6.85 0.78 20.48
C ALA A 83 5.33 0.91 20.75
N PRO A 84 4.85 1.07 22.01
CA PRO A 84 3.42 1.28 22.28
C PRO A 84 2.86 2.54 21.61
N TYR A 85 3.66 3.60 21.47
CA TYR A 85 3.26 4.80 20.75
C TYR A 85 2.93 4.47 19.28
N VAL A 86 3.83 3.74 18.60
CA VAL A 86 3.62 3.35 17.19
C VAL A 86 2.32 2.55 17.04
N LEU A 87 2.09 1.56 17.92
CA LEU A 87 0.86 0.76 17.88
C LEU A 87 -0.39 1.61 18.16
N THR A 88 -0.31 2.58 19.08
CA THR A 88 -1.41 3.50 19.37
C THR A 88 -1.79 4.33 18.14
N LEU A 89 -0.81 4.79 17.33
CA LEU A 89 -1.09 5.50 16.09
C LEU A 89 -1.87 4.61 15.10
N LEU A 90 -1.45 3.35 14.96
CA LEU A 90 -2.11 2.40 14.07
C LEU A 90 -3.53 2.07 14.55
N ASP A 91 -3.71 1.79 15.84
CA ASP A 91 -5.02 1.51 16.43
C ASP A 91 -5.97 2.71 16.28
N ARG A 92 -5.48 3.94 16.50
CA ARG A 92 -6.27 5.16 16.31
C ARG A 92 -6.70 5.37 14.86
N ALA A 93 -5.78 5.13 13.92
CA ALA A 93 -6.08 5.22 12.50
C ALA A 93 -7.13 4.19 12.07
N ILE A 94 -7.00 2.94 12.53
CA ILE A 94 -7.96 1.86 12.25
C ILE A 94 -9.33 2.23 12.82
N ALA A 95 -9.41 2.64 14.08
CA ALA A 95 -10.66 3.02 14.71
C ALA A 95 -11.37 4.16 13.97
N GLY A 96 -10.62 5.19 13.57
CA GLY A 96 -11.17 6.32 12.81
C GLY A 96 -11.65 5.93 11.41
N CYS A 97 -10.94 5.03 10.71
CA CYS A 97 -11.41 4.53 9.42
C CYS A 97 -12.65 3.63 9.55
N VAL A 98 -12.69 2.75 10.54
CA VAL A 98 -13.84 1.86 10.77
C VAL A 98 -15.08 2.64 11.18
N SER A 99 -14.93 3.72 11.95
CA SER A 99 -16.03 4.62 12.34
C SER A 99 -16.42 5.63 11.26
N HIS A 100 -15.73 5.65 10.12
CA HIS A 100 -15.88 6.64 9.04
C HIS A 100 -15.59 8.09 9.47
N GLU A 101 -14.81 8.29 10.52
CA GLU A 101 -14.21 9.59 10.86
C GLU A 101 -13.11 9.96 9.86
N PHE A 102 -12.34 8.95 9.42
CA PHE A 102 -11.37 9.06 8.36
C PHE A 102 -11.82 8.24 7.15
N ASP A 103 -11.67 8.80 5.96
CA ASP A 103 -12.01 8.12 4.70
C ASP A 103 -10.90 7.18 4.22
N ALA A 104 -9.66 7.47 4.63
CA ALA A 104 -8.50 6.62 4.35
C ALA A 104 -7.38 6.86 5.37
N VAL A 105 -6.42 5.95 5.41
CA VAL A 105 -5.18 6.10 6.16
C VAL A 105 -3.96 5.96 5.25
N VAL A 106 -2.98 6.84 5.46
CA VAL A 106 -1.64 6.78 4.88
C VAL A 106 -0.66 6.46 6.00
N THR A 107 0.13 5.39 5.86
CA THR A 107 1.07 4.99 6.91
C THR A 107 2.50 5.34 6.54
N ALA A 108 3.19 6.11 7.41
CA ALA A 108 4.64 6.26 7.39
C ALA A 108 5.33 4.96 7.86
N PRO A 109 6.64 4.80 7.60
CA PRO A 109 7.34 3.56 7.90
C PRO A 109 7.46 3.30 9.41
N VAL A 110 7.47 2.03 9.78
CA VAL A 110 7.72 1.57 11.16
C VAL A 110 8.91 0.61 11.23
N GLN A 111 9.53 0.51 12.40
CA GLN A 111 10.65 -0.40 12.65
C GLN A 111 10.13 -1.67 13.34
N LYS A 112 9.99 -2.75 12.57
CA LYS A 112 9.43 -4.02 13.08
C LYS A 112 10.22 -4.59 14.26
N SER A 113 11.56 -4.51 14.21
CA SER A 113 12.42 -5.04 15.28
C SER A 113 12.12 -4.38 16.63
N VAL A 114 11.98 -3.06 16.68
CA VAL A 114 11.67 -2.32 17.92
C VAL A 114 10.35 -2.77 18.53
N ILE A 115 9.33 -2.98 17.69
CA ILE A 115 8.01 -3.42 18.16
C ILE A 115 8.08 -4.85 18.71
N ASN A 116 8.80 -5.74 18.01
CA ASN A 116 8.99 -7.11 18.46
C ASN A 116 9.86 -7.19 19.71
N ASP A 117 10.94 -6.38 19.82
CA ASP A 117 11.80 -6.30 20.98
C ASP A 117 11.06 -5.78 22.23
N ALA A 118 9.99 -5.01 22.02
CA ALA A 118 9.07 -4.58 23.08
C ALA A 118 8.09 -5.67 23.53
N GLY A 119 8.14 -6.86 22.92
CA GLY A 119 7.28 -7.99 23.26
C GLY A 119 5.95 -8.05 22.52
N PHE A 120 5.73 -7.19 21.53
CA PHE A 120 4.54 -7.22 20.68
C PHE A 120 4.83 -8.00 19.41
N ALA A 121 4.01 -9.02 19.09
CA ALA A 121 4.11 -9.73 17.82
C ALA A 121 3.69 -8.79 16.67
N PHE A 122 4.64 -8.43 15.81
CA PHE A 122 4.41 -7.52 14.70
C PHE A 122 5.19 -7.96 13.45
N SER A 123 4.48 -8.51 12.48
CA SER A 123 5.04 -8.94 11.19
C SER A 123 5.07 -7.81 10.17
N GLY A 124 4.14 -6.85 10.30
CA GLY A 124 4.05 -5.67 9.44
C GLY A 124 2.69 -4.98 9.54
N HIS A 125 2.59 -3.84 8.89
CA HIS A 125 1.34 -3.07 8.83
C HIS A 125 0.19 -3.91 8.25
N THR A 126 0.43 -4.63 7.16
CA THR A 126 -0.59 -5.38 6.42
C THR A 126 -1.26 -6.40 7.32
N GLU A 127 -0.46 -7.22 8.00
CA GLU A 127 -0.94 -8.23 8.93
C GLU A 127 -1.60 -7.61 10.16
N TYR A 128 -1.01 -6.54 10.69
CA TYR A 128 -1.58 -5.83 11.85
C TYR A 128 -2.97 -5.25 11.54
N PHE A 129 -3.13 -4.60 10.39
CA PHE A 129 -4.44 -4.07 9.97
C PHE A 129 -5.43 -5.20 9.71
N ALA A 130 -5.02 -6.30 9.08
CA ALA A 130 -5.87 -7.47 8.84
C ALA A 130 -6.37 -8.07 10.15
N ASP A 131 -5.48 -8.31 11.10
CA ASP A 131 -5.81 -8.87 12.42
C ASP A 131 -6.80 -7.96 13.19
N LYS A 132 -6.50 -6.65 13.26
CA LYS A 132 -7.35 -5.68 13.98
C LYS A 132 -8.74 -5.49 13.35
N THR A 133 -8.86 -5.70 12.05
CA THR A 133 -10.15 -5.61 11.33
C THR A 133 -10.80 -6.96 11.08
N GLN A 134 -10.21 -8.04 11.61
CA GLN A 134 -10.69 -9.42 11.39
C GLN A 134 -10.83 -9.76 9.90
N THR A 135 -9.92 -9.24 9.08
CA THR A 135 -9.88 -9.50 7.65
C THR A 135 -9.11 -10.78 7.38
N GLU A 136 -9.77 -11.78 6.89
CA GLU A 136 -9.20 -13.12 6.67
C GLU A 136 -8.10 -13.11 5.59
N ARG A 137 -8.29 -12.32 4.54
CA ARG A 137 -7.33 -12.28 3.40
C ARG A 137 -7.18 -10.86 2.87
N VAL A 138 -5.94 -10.50 2.64
CA VAL A 138 -5.55 -9.24 2.01
C VAL A 138 -4.69 -9.51 0.78
N VAL A 139 -4.67 -8.54 -0.14
CA VAL A 139 -3.83 -8.59 -1.35
C VAL A 139 -2.96 -7.34 -1.38
N MET A 140 -1.67 -7.54 -1.54
CA MET A 140 -0.72 -6.44 -1.74
C MET A 140 -0.82 -5.97 -3.18
N LEU A 141 -1.05 -4.70 -3.36
CA LEU A 141 -1.01 -4.00 -4.66
C LEU A 141 0.01 -2.87 -4.56
N LEU A 142 0.93 -2.81 -5.50
CA LEU A 142 1.80 -1.66 -5.67
C LEU A 142 1.38 -0.88 -6.92
N VAL A 143 1.44 0.45 -6.79
CA VAL A 143 1.05 1.39 -7.84
C VAL A 143 2.18 2.39 -8.06
N GLY A 144 2.53 2.65 -9.31
CA GLY A 144 3.54 3.65 -9.63
C GLY A 144 3.86 3.71 -11.12
N GLY A 145 4.74 4.62 -11.49
CA GLY A 145 5.18 4.80 -12.88
C GLY A 145 4.29 5.70 -13.73
N LYS A 146 4.78 6.00 -14.92
CA LYS A 146 4.08 6.80 -15.94
C LYS A 146 4.20 6.09 -17.29
N PRO A 147 3.11 5.50 -17.84
CA PRO A 147 1.75 5.43 -17.30
C PRO A 147 1.67 4.63 -15.99
N MET A 148 0.61 4.87 -15.20
CA MET A 148 0.42 4.24 -13.90
C MET A 148 0.27 2.72 -14.03
N LEU A 149 1.23 1.99 -13.52
CA LEU A 149 1.23 0.52 -13.44
C LEU A 149 0.70 0.09 -12.07
N ARG A 150 -0.19 -0.91 -12.05
CA ARG A 150 -0.72 -1.54 -10.84
C ARG A 150 -0.37 -3.01 -10.85
N VAL A 151 0.42 -3.44 -9.87
CA VAL A 151 0.88 -4.83 -9.76
C VAL A 151 0.43 -5.41 -8.44
N ALA A 152 -0.48 -6.37 -8.52
CA ALA A 152 -0.92 -7.19 -7.40
C ALA A 152 -0.06 -8.45 -7.29
N LEU A 153 0.05 -9.00 -6.10
CA LEU A 153 0.85 -10.19 -5.81
C LEU A 153 -0.03 -11.34 -5.32
N ALA A 154 0.10 -12.50 -5.96
CA ALA A 154 -0.54 -13.74 -5.50
C ALA A 154 0.17 -14.29 -4.24
N THR A 155 1.50 -14.16 -4.18
CA THR A 155 2.31 -14.45 -2.98
C THR A 155 3.25 -13.28 -2.70
N THR A 156 3.47 -12.97 -1.41
CA THR A 156 4.26 -11.81 -0.98
C THR A 156 5.66 -12.24 -0.49
N HIS A 157 5.93 -12.19 0.80
CA HIS A 157 7.24 -12.37 1.42
C HIS A 157 7.54 -13.85 1.73
N LEU A 158 7.48 -14.71 0.72
CA LEU A 158 7.81 -16.12 0.82
C LEU A 158 9.21 -16.41 0.26
N ALA A 159 9.92 -17.37 0.86
CA ALA A 159 11.08 -17.95 0.20
C ALA A 159 10.65 -18.53 -1.16
N LEU A 160 11.44 -18.32 -2.21
CA LEU A 160 11.08 -18.72 -3.58
C LEU A 160 10.69 -20.20 -3.71
N LYS A 161 11.37 -21.08 -2.97
CA LYS A 161 11.06 -22.52 -2.92
C LYS A 161 9.64 -22.85 -2.40
N ASN A 162 9.02 -21.92 -1.66
CA ASN A 162 7.67 -22.11 -1.09
C ASN A 162 6.58 -21.48 -1.95
N VAL A 163 6.93 -20.71 -2.97
CA VAL A 163 5.97 -19.99 -3.84
C VAL A 163 5.06 -20.98 -4.57
N VAL A 164 5.64 -22.01 -5.18
CA VAL A 164 4.88 -23.01 -5.95
C VAL A 164 3.78 -23.63 -5.10
N ALA A 165 4.09 -24.08 -3.89
CA ALA A 165 3.13 -24.70 -2.98
C ALA A 165 2.06 -23.73 -2.45
N ALA A 166 2.34 -22.42 -2.44
CA ALA A 166 1.39 -21.40 -1.99
C ALA A 166 0.38 -20.99 -3.06
N ILE A 167 0.66 -21.27 -4.34
CA ILE A 167 -0.24 -20.99 -5.45
C ILE A 167 -1.18 -22.19 -5.60
N THR A 168 -2.39 -22.03 -5.10
CA THR A 168 -3.47 -23.04 -5.17
C THR A 168 -4.69 -22.45 -5.88
N ILE A 169 -5.62 -23.30 -6.32
CA ILE A 169 -6.89 -22.86 -6.89
C ILE A 169 -7.62 -21.94 -5.93
N GLU A 170 -7.66 -22.28 -4.65
CA GLU A 170 -8.34 -21.51 -3.61
C GLU A 170 -7.66 -20.15 -3.41
N SER A 171 -6.33 -20.13 -3.19
CA SER A 171 -5.59 -18.89 -2.92
C SER A 171 -5.64 -17.91 -4.09
N LEU A 172 -5.50 -18.42 -5.32
CA LEU A 172 -5.53 -17.60 -6.53
C LEU A 172 -6.92 -17.06 -6.84
N THR A 173 -7.97 -17.89 -6.65
CA THR A 173 -9.36 -17.48 -6.80
C THR A 173 -9.71 -16.35 -5.82
N ALA A 174 -9.37 -16.49 -4.55
CA ALA A 174 -9.62 -15.48 -3.54
C ALA A 174 -8.87 -14.17 -3.86
N THR A 175 -7.60 -14.27 -4.25
CA THR A 175 -6.78 -13.11 -4.62
C THR A 175 -7.37 -12.35 -5.81
N LEU A 176 -7.77 -13.04 -6.88
CA LEU A 176 -8.36 -12.41 -8.06
C LEU A 176 -9.72 -11.77 -7.76
N ARG A 177 -10.55 -12.40 -6.92
CA ARG A 177 -11.83 -11.82 -6.50
C ARG A 177 -11.64 -10.53 -5.71
N ILE A 178 -10.72 -10.52 -4.72
CA ILE A 178 -10.38 -9.32 -3.97
C ILE A 178 -9.85 -8.23 -4.91
N LEU A 179 -8.89 -8.56 -5.77
CA LEU A 179 -8.32 -7.61 -6.72
C LEU A 179 -9.39 -7.00 -7.62
N HIS A 180 -10.23 -7.83 -8.24
CA HIS A 180 -11.32 -7.37 -9.12
C HIS A 180 -12.31 -6.47 -8.37
N GLN A 181 -12.77 -6.90 -7.19
CA GLN A 181 -13.72 -6.16 -6.37
C GLN A 181 -13.16 -4.79 -5.97
N GLU A 182 -11.91 -4.74 -5.54
CA GLU A 182 -11.27 -3.51 -5.08
C GLU A 182 -10.97 -2.54 -6.24
N LEU A 183 -10.58 -3.06 -7.41
CA LEU A 183 -10.44 -2.26 -8.62
C LEU A 183 -11.79 -1.66 -9.05
N HIS A 184 -12.86 -2.40 -8.89
CA HIS A 184 -14.20 -1.90 -9.19
C HIS A 184 -14.67 -0.85 -8.18
N THR A 185 -14.60 -1.15 -6.88
CA THR A 185 -15.22 -0.32 -5.84
C THR A 185 -14.37 0.86 -5.39
N LYS A 186 -13.04 0.66 -5.24
CA LYS A 186 -12.14 1.72 -4.76
C LYS A 186 -11.47 2.49 -5.90
N PHE A 187 -11.09 1.81 -7.00
CA PHE A 187 -10.49 2.49 -8.15
C PHE A 187 -11.52 3.01 -9.16
N GLY A 188 -12.79 2.59 -9.08
CA GLY A 188 -13.87 3.08 -9.92
C GLY A 188 -13.90 2.51 -11.34
N PHE A 189 -13.17 1.41 -11.61
CA PHE A 189 -13.20 0.75 -12.91
C PHE A 189 -14.47 -0.09 -13.05
N ALA A 190 -15.32 0.24 -14.03
CA ALA A 190 -16.58 -0.46 -14.22
C ALA A 190 -16.40 -1.97 -14.54
N GLN A 191 -15.38 -2.29 -15.33
CA GLN A 191 -15.02 -3.66 -15.70
C GLN A 191 -13.49 -3.78 -15.80
N PRO A 192 -12.78 -3.94 -14.66
CA PRO A 192 -11.33 -3.94 -14.65
C PRO A 192 -10.77 -5.15 -15.41
N ARG A 193 -9.92 -4.88 -16.40
CA ARG A 193 -9.17 -5.89 -17.14
C ARG A 193 -7.86 -6.21 -16.41
N ILE A 194 -7.71 -7.45 -15.96
CA ILE A 194 -6.57 -7.92 -15.19
C ILE A 194 -5.74 -8.88 -16.03
N LEU A 195 -4.46 -8.58 -16.19
CA LEU A 195 -3.50 -9.51 -16.78
C LEU A 195 -2.96 -10.44 -15.71
N VAL A 196 -3.04 -11.74 -15.93
CA VAL A 196 -2.56 -12.78 -15.01
C VAL A 196 -1.25 -13.35 -15.54
N SER A 197 -0.16 -13.22 -14.79
CA SER A 197 1.14 -13.79 -15.14
C SER A 197 1.12 -15.31 -15.01
N GLY A 198 1.88 -16.01 -15.85
CA GLY A 198 2.30 -17.36 -15.55
C GLY A 198 3.30 -17.39 -14.39
N LEU A 199 3.45 -18.55 -13.78
CA LEU A 199 4.47 -18.80 -12.74
C LEU A 199 5.81 -19.18 -13.38
N ASN A 200 5.73 -20.08 -14.35
CA ASN A 200 6.89 -20.67 -15.01
C ASN A 200 7.34 -19.85 -16.24
N PRO A 201 8.59 -20.00 -16.68
CA PRO A 201 9.05 -19.41 -17.94
C PRO A 201 8.13 -19.82 -19.10
N HIS A 202 7.87 -18.86 -20.01
CA HIS A 202 6.96 -19.04 -21.15
C HIS A 202 5.57 -19.54 -20.77
N ALA A 203 5.10 -19.23 -19.54
CA ALA A 203 3.84 -19.74 -18.97
C ALA A 203 3.72 -21.27 -19.06
N GLY A 204 4.83 -21.96 -18.71
CA GLY A 204 4.89 -23.42 -18.63
C GLY A 204 5.14 -24.14 -19.95
N GLU A 205 5.23 -23.44 -21.10
CA GLU A 205 5.48 -24.04 -22.43
C GLU A 205 4.65 -25.31 -22.70
N SER A 206 3.33 -25.21 -22.58
CA SER A 206 2.40 -26.35 -22.72
C SER A 206 2.66 -27.51 -21.72
N GLY A 207 3.23 -27.22 -20.56
CA GLY A 207 3.54 -28.19 -19.51
C GLY A 207 4.96 -28.77 -19.55
N HIS A 208 5.80 -28.34 -20.49
CA HIS A 208 7.20 -28.78 -20.59
C HIS A 208 8.10 -28.11 -19.55
N LEU A 209 7.75 -26.89 -19.08
CA LEU A 209 8.49 -26.13 -18.09
C LEU A 209 7.76 -25.98 -16.75
N GLY A 210 6.76 -26.81 -16.50
CA GLY A 210 5.92 -26.80 -15.32
C GLY A 210 4.44 -26.97 -15.70
N ARG A 211 3.62 -27.38 -14.76
CA ARG A 211 2.22 -27.69 -15.00
C ARG A 211 1.25 -26.82 -14.23
N GLU A 212 1.75 -25.89 -13.42
CA GLU A 212 0.96 -25.00 -12.56
C GLU A 212 0.00 -24.13 -13.37
N GLU A 213 0.40 -23.73 -14.58
CA GLU A 213 -0.47 -23.00 -15.50
C GLU A 213 -1.65 -23.86 -15.94
N ILE A 214 -1.42 -25.13 -16.26
CA ILE A 214 -2.45 -26.06 -16.74
C ILE A 214 -3.34 -26.53 -15.59
N GLU A 215 -2.75 -26.82 -14.43
CA GLU A 215 -3.44 -27.48 -13.33
C GLU A 215 -4.11 -26.50 -12.37
N ILE A 216 -3.61 -25.24 -12.29
CA ILE A 216 -4.08 -24.25 -11.32
C ILE A 216 -4.48 -22.94 -11.98
N ILE A 217 -3.55 -22.26 -12.70
CA ILE A 217 -3.77 -20.85 -13.10
C ILE A 217 -4.86 -20.76 -14.17
N SER A 218 -4.75 -21.54 -15.26
CA SER A 218 -5.75 -21.54 -16.34
C SER A 218 -7.15 -21.96 -15.86
N PRO A 219 -7.32 -23.03 -15.07
CA PRO A 219 -8.63 -23.38 -14.51
C PRO A 219 -9.27 -22.25 -13.70
N VAL A 220 -8.49 -21.53 -12.87
CA VAL A 220 -8.99 -20.39 -12.08
C VAL A 220 -9.39 -19.24 -13.00
N VAL A 221 -8.51 -18.85 -13.93
CA VAL A 221 -8.77 -17.76 -14.88
C VAL A 221 -10.05 -18.05 -15.68
N GLU A 222 -10.19 -19.25 -16.23
CA GLU A 222 -11.36 -19.62 -17.02
C GLU A 222 -12.65 -19.73 -16.19
N ALA A 223 -12.55 -20.14 -14.91
CA ALA A 223 -13.70 -20.14 -14.02
C ALA A 223 -14.19 -18.71 -13.74
N LEU A 224 -13.28 -17.81 -13.40
CA LEU A 224 -13.61 -16.41 -13.06
C LEU A 224 -14.04 -15.60 -14.30
N LYS A 225 -13.54 -15.91 -15.50
CA LYS A 225 -14.05 -15.35 -16.77
C LYS A 225 -15.52 -15.72 -16.99
N ARG A 226 -15.90 -16.95 -16.67
CA ARG A 226 -17.32 -17.37 -16.74
C ARG A 226 -18.22 -16.66 -15.73
N GLU A 227 -17.63 -16.16 -14.63
CA GLU A 227 -18.30 -15.29 -13.66
C GLU A 227 -18.40 -13.83 -14.14
N GLY A 228 -17.81 -13.48 -15.29
CA GLY A 228 -17.87 -12.15 -15.90
C GLY A 228 -16.63 -11.27 -15.66
N MET A 229 -15.56 -11.79 -15.06
CA MET A 229 -14.33 -11.03 -14.88
C MET A 229 -13.55 -10.91 -16.19
N ALA A 230 -13.03 -9.70 -16.49
CA ALA A 230 -12.18 -9.45 -17.66
C ALA A 230 -10.73 -9.86 -17.36
N LEU A 231 -10.43 -11.15 -17.39
CA LEU A 231 -9.10 -11.70 -17.13
C LEU A 231 -8.41 -12.10 -18.43
N VAL A 232 -7.10 -11.90 -18.52
CA VAL A 232 -6.27 -12.35 -19.65
C VAL A 232 -5.04 -13.05 -19.11
N GLY A 233 -4.85 -14.30 -19.45
CA GLY A 233 -3.70 -15.09 -18.99
C GLY A 233 -4.04 -16.58 -18.84
N PRO A 234 -3.08 -17.37 -18.34
CA PRO A 234 -1.72 -16.96 -17.94
C PRO A 234 -0.87 -16.47 -19.11
N LEU A 235 -0.18 -15.36 -18.93
CA LEU A 235 0.75 -14.79 -19.90
C LEU A 235 2.21 -14.98 -19.46
N PRO A 236 3.16 -15.20 -20.39
CA PRO A 236 4.58 -15.21 -20.06
C PRO A 236 5.00 -13.88 -19.42
N ALA A 237 5.67 -13.93 -18.26
CA ALA A 237 6.03 -12.75 -17.49
C ALA A 237 6.99 -11.81 -18.23
N ASP A 238 7.89 -12.36 -19.05
CA ASP A 238 8.88 -11.62 -19.85
C ASP A 238 8.24 -10.72 -20.92
N THR A 239 7.07 -11.07 -21.42
CA THR A 239 6.34 -10.31 -22.45
C THR A 239 5.10 -9.60 -21.91
N LEU A 240 4.61 -9.98 -20.72
CA LEU A 240 3.40 -9.41 -20.14
C LEU A 240 3.48 -7.90 -19.94
N PHE A 241 4.63 -7.41 -19.44
CA PHE A 241 4.84 -6.00 -19.13
C PHE A 241 5.19 -5.12 -20.33
N THR A 242 4.99 -5.61 -21.55
CA THR A 242 5.18 -4.77 -22.74
C THR A 242 4.09 -3.70 -22.84
N PRO A 243 4.38 -2.50 -23.38
CA PRO A 243 3.38 -1.43 -23.54
C PRO A 243 2.11 -1.90 -24.24
N LYS A 244 2.22 -2.75 -25.26
CA LYS A 244 1.09 -3.31 -26.01
C LYS A 244 0.15 -4.14 -25.12
N ASN A 245 0.68 -4.94 -24.21
CA ASN A 245 -0.13 -5.77 -23.31
C ASN A 245 -0.75 -4.94 -22.20
N LEU A 246 0.00 -3.93 -21.71
CA LEU A 246 -0.47 -3.02 -20.66
C LEU A 246 -1.51 -2.01 -21.16
N GLU A 247 -1.59 -1.78 -22.47
CA GLU A 247 -2.65 -0.97 -23.05
C GLU A 247 -4.02 -1.57 -22.70
N HIS A 248 -4.89 -0.78 -22.10
CA HIS A 248 -6.21 -1.21 -21.61
C HIS A 248 -6.20 -2.25 -20.46
N ALA A 249 -5.09 -2.41 -19.75
CA ALA A 249 -5.03 -3.22 -18.53
C ALA A 249 -5.07 -2.32 -17.28
N GLU A 250 -5.99 -2.59 -16.37
CA GLU A 250 -6.11 -1.86 -15.11
C GLU A 250 -5.15 -2.38 -14.06
N ALA A 251 -4.81 -3.68 -14.09
CA ALA A 251 -3.83 -4.28 -13.19
C ALA A 251 -3.16 -5.53 -13.79
N VAL A 252 -2.02 -5.87 -13.22
CA VAL A 252 -1.30 -7.12 -13.42
C VAL A 252 -1.33 -7.90 -12.12
N LEU A 253 -1.64 -9.21 -12.17
CA LEU A 253 -1.41 -10.13 -11.07
C LEU A 253 -0.12 -10.90 -11.34
N ALA A 254 0.93 -10.65 -10.54
CA ALA A 254 2.15 -11.41 -10.53
C ALA A 254 2.07 -12.57 -9.52
N MET A 255 2.70 -13.70 -9.84
CA MET A 255 2.64 -14.89 -8.99
C MET A 255 3.51 -14.75 -7.74
N TYR A 256 4.62 -14.03 -7.80
CA TYR A 256 5.50 -13.79 -6.67
C TYR A 256 6.13 -12.40 -6.71
N HIS A 257 6.68 -12.01 -5.57
CA HIS A 257 7.16 -10.65 -5.29
C HIS A 257 8.08 -10.09 -6.38
N ASP A 258 9.20 -10.73 -6.65
CA ASP A 258 10.21 -10.18 -7.57
C ASP A 258 9.80 -10.26 -9.05
N GLN A 259 8.83 -11.11 -9.40
CA GLN A 259 8.27 -11.19 -10.75
C GLN A 259 7.62 -9.86 -11.17
N GLY A 260 6.88 -9.25 -10.25
CA GLY A 260 6.12 -8.02 -10.52
C GLY A 260 6.85 -6.77 -10.07
N LEU A 261 7.47 -6.80 -8.87
CA LEU A 261 8.00 -5.58 -8.26
C LEU A 261 9.29 -5.08 -8.86
N ALA A 262 10.12 -5.95 -9.45
CA ALA A 262 11.30 -5.50 -10.17
C ALA A 262 10.93 -4.56 -11.33
N VAL A 263 9.89 -4.89 -12.08
CA VAL A 263 9.38 -4.06 -13.18
C VAL A 263 8.75 -2.78 -12.65
N LEU A 264 7.89 -2.88 -11.64
CA LEU A 264 7.22 -1.71 -11.07
C LEU A 264 8.22 -0.71 -10.48
N LYS A 265 9.19 -1.18 -9.69
CA LYS A 265 10.20 -0.30 -9.08
C LYS A 265 11.08 0.39 -10.12
N TYR A 266 11.41 -0.32 -11.21
CA TYR A 266 12.10 0.29 -12.35
C TYR A 266 11.24 1.39 -13.00
N ALA A 267 9.94 1.17 -13.17
CA ALA A 267 9.03 2.12 -13.79
C ALA A 267 8.66 3.31 -12.90
N SER A 268 8.64 3.12 -11.57
CA SER A 268 8.18 4.14 -10.61
C SER A 268 9.26 5.08 -10.09
N PHE A 269 10.54 4.77 -10.31
CA PHE A 269 11.68 5.59 -9.85
C PHE A 269 11.61 6.04 -8.37
N GLY A 270 11.14 5.17 -7.48
CA GLY A 270 11.03 5.47 -6.05
C GLY A 270 9.70 6.13 -5.60
N GLU A 271 8.79 6.45 -6.52
CA GLU A 271 7.45 6.99 -6.21
C GLU A 271 6.38 5.88 -6.08
N GLY A 272 6.79 4.65 -5.81
CA GLY A 272 5.86 3.54 -5.62
C GLY A 272 4.99 3.73 -4.37
N VAL A 273 3.71 3.33 -4.48
CA VAL A 273 2.76 3.32 -3.38
C VAL A 273 2.29 1.90 -3.12
N ASN A 274 2.37 1.45 -1.88
CA ASN A 274 1.84 0.17 -1.47
C ASN A 274 0.39 0.35 -0.98
N ILE A 275 -0.53 -0.50 -1.43
CA ILE A 275 -1.92 -0.53 -1.04
C ILE A 275 -2.24 -1.93 -0.51
N THR A 276 -3.00 -1.99 0.59
CA THR A 276 -3.53 -3.23 1.11
C THR A 276 -4.99 -3.37 0.71
N LEU A 277 -5.28 -4.24 -0.26
CA LEU A 277 -6.63 -4.54 -0.72
C LEU A 277 -7.29 -5.59 0.18
N GLY A 278 -8.64 -5.58 0.23
CA GLY A 278 -9.43 -6.50 1.06
C GLY A 278 -9.76 -5.97 2.45
N LEU A 279 -9.06 -4.93 2.92
CA LEU A 279 -9.40 -4.27 4.19
C LEU A 279 -10.75 -3.53 4.08
N PRO A 280 -11.53 -3.42 5.17
CA PRO A 280 -12.78 -2.66 5.19
C PRO A 280 -12.56 -1.14 5.07
N MET A 281 -11.32 -0.71 4.89
CA MET A 281 -10.90 0.68 4.75
C MET A 281 -9.89 0.84 3.62
N ILE A 282 -9.60 2.08 3.24
CA ILE A 282 -8.50 2.40 2.32
C ILE A 282 -7.23 2.60 3.14
N ARG A 283 -6.19 1.81 2.84
CA ARG A 283 -4.87 1.97 3.42
C ARG A 283 -3.82 2.03 2.32
N THR A 284 -3.12 3.16 2.22
CA THR A 284 -1.93 3.33 1.40
C THR A 284 -0.69 3.51 2.27
N SER A 285 0.47 3.26 1.73
CA SER A 285 1.74 3.51 2.42
C SER A 285 2.85 3.86 1.46
N VAL A 286 3.87 4.53 1.97
CA VAL A 286 5.13 4.72 1.27
C VAL A 286 5.81 3.37 0.99
N ASP A 287 6.63 3.31 -0.07
CA ASP A 287 7.37 2.10 -0.50
C ASP A 287 8.85 2.16 -0.09
N HIS A 288 9.15 2.73 1.07
CA HIS A 288 10.50 2.78 1.65
C HIS A 288 10.47 2.50 3.17
N GLY A 289 11.64 2.24 3.75
CA GLY A 289 11.80 1.98 5.19
C GLY A 289 11.92 3.26 6.01
N THR A 290 12.26 3.09 7.28
CA THR A 290 12.41 4.17 8.28
C THR A 290 13.58 5.12 8.01
N ALA A 291 14.53 4.75 7.18
CA ALA A 291 15.70 5.54 6.77
C ALA A 291 16.32 6.29 7.95
N LEU A 292 16.71 5.57 8.99
CA LEU A 292 17.20 6.09 10.26
C LEU A 292 18.39 7.04 10.10
N ASP A 293 19.21 6.78 9.09
CA ASP A 293 20.39 7.57 8.73
C ASP A 293 20.06 8.95 8.16
N LEU A 294 18.85 9.15 7.66
CA LEU A 294 18.35 10.41 7.10
C LEU A 294 17.49 11.21 8.08
N ALA A 295 17.01 10.59 9.17
CA ALA A 295 16.10 11.24 10.12
C ALA A 295 16.70 12.54 10.69
N GLY A 296 15.95 13.64 10.66
CA GLY A 296 16.38 14.98 11.10
C GLY A 296 17.40 15.64 10.18
N LYS A 297 17.64 15.11 8.97
CA LYS A 297 18.63 15.66 8.03
C LYS A 297 17.97 16.24 6.78
N ALA A 298 18.63 17.16 6.13
CA ALA A 298 18.20 17.69 4.83
C ALA A 298 18.25 16.60 3.74
N GLY A 299 17.43 16.76 2.68
CA GLY A 299 17.45 15.89 1.51
C GLY A 299 16.46 14.72 1.59
N ILE A 300 15.51 14.72 2.52
CA ILE A 300 14.42 13.75 2.57
C ILE A 300 13.46 14.03 1.42
N GLU A 301 13.25 13.03 0.58
CA GLU A 301 12.32 13.10 -0.55
C GLU A 301 10.89 12.76 -0.08
N THR A 302 9.93 13.61 -0.44
CA THR A 302 8.50 13.44 -0.08
C THR A 302 7.68 12.74 -1.15
N GLY A 303 8.26 12.40 -2.30
CA GLY A 303 7.56 11.91 -3.48
C GLY A 303 6.65 10.72 -3.20
N SER A 304 7.16 9.69 -2.50
CA SER A 304 6.36 8.51 -2.14
C SER A 304 5.23 8.84 -1.16
N MET A 305 5.46 9.71 -0.16
CA MET A 305 4.41 10.16 0.77
C MET A 305 3.33 10.95 0.03
N ARG A 306 3.71 11.88 -0.84
CA ARG A 306 2.79 12.63 -1.68
C ARG A 306 1.95 11.70 -2.53
N ALA A 307 2.58 10.78 -3.27
CA ALA A 307 1.89 9.83 -4.12
C ALA A 307 0.92 8.94 -3.31
N ALA A 308 1.30 8.51 -2.10
CA ALA A 308 0.44 7.74 -1.22
C ALA A 308 -0.79 8.53 -0.75
N ILE A 309 -0.63 9.83 -0.43
CA ILE A 309 -1.73 10.73 -0.05
C ILE A 309 -2.65 10.99 -1.25
N GLU A 310 -2.10 11.35 -2.41
CA GLU A 310 -2.88 11.62 -3.63
C GLU A 310 -3.72 10.40 -4.02
N LEU A 311 -3.13 9.21 -3.98
CA LEU A 311 -3.85 7.97 -4.26
C LEU A 311 -4.94 7.69 -3.21
N ALA A 312 -4.67 7.90 -1.92
CA ALA A 312 -5.69 7.75 -0.86
C ALA A 312 -6.87 8.69 -1.09
N ILE A 313 -6.62 9.94 -1.52
CA ILE A 313 -7.64 10.92 -1.87
C ILE A 313 -8.51 10.44 -3.03
N ASP A 314 -7.89 9.95 -4.11
CA ASP A 314 -8.60 9.48 -5.29
C ASP A 314 -9.48 8.27 -4.97
N LEU A 315 -8.95 7.29 -4.22
CA LEU A 315 -9.70 6.11 -3.80
C LEU A 315 -10.87 6.49 -2.87
N ALA A 316 -10.65 7.40 -1.93
CA ALA A 316 -11.70 7.87 -1.02
C ALA A 316 -12.82 8.59 -1.79
N ARG A 317 -12.49 9.42 -2.77
CA ARG A 317 -13.46 10.09 -3.65
C ARG A 317 -14.30 9.09 -4.44
N ASN A 318 -13.66 8.09 -5.03
CA ASN A 318 -14.37 7.05 -5.78
C ASN A 318 -15.37 6.31 -4.88
N GLN A 319 -14.97 5.96 -3.65
CA GLN A 319 -15.85 5.33 -2.68
C GLN A 319 -17.03 6.22 -2.26
N MET A 320 -16.79 7.53 -2.05
CA MET A 320 -17.85 8.48 -1.70
C MET A 320 -18.85 8.69 -2.84
N LEU A 321 -18.41 8.60 -4.09
CA LEU A 321 -19.27 8.73 -5.27
C LEU A 321 -20.10 7.45 -5.53
N ALA A 322 -19.66 6.30 -5.04
CA ALA A 322 -20.35 5.03 -5.19
C ALA A 322 -21.40 4.77 -4.09
N ARG A 323 -21.37 5.54 -3.00
CA ARG A 323 -22.40 5.56 -1.93
C ARG A 323 -23.59 6.44 -2.33
#